data_7d0e6d92c4187c82ebbbc1c6474d31b0
#
_entry.id   7d0e6d92c4187c82ebbbc1c6474d31b0
#
_cell.length_a   1.000
_cell.length_b   1.000
_cell.length_c   1.000
_cell.angle_alpha   90.00
_cell.angle_beta   90.00
_cell.angle_gamma   90.00
#
_symmetry.space_group_name_H-M   'P 1'
#
loop_
_entity.id
_entity.type
_entity.pdbx_description
1 polymer ?
#
loop_
_entity_poly.entity_id
_entity_poly.type
_entity_poly.pdbx_seq_one_letter_code
_entity_poly.pdbx_strand_id
1 'polypeptide(L)'
;VHTPVRYAWDQMHAYLRRSALAQRGLGALIRWQLHHLRQWDVLSAQRPDQLIANSRFTAARIRRFWGRQASVVHPPVAVERFHWDQPRDDVYLCLCRLVPYKRVDLVVDAFNRTGLPLVVIGDGPERARLQAMAGPSVQLLGRRPDAEVNAWLSRCRAYVYAGLEDFGIAPVEAMAAGAPVIGLGQGGLVDTVRCVRSGCQQPTGLLFPQQTCAALVQALEDFEAKRLWHELPAEGQRQWAERFAPELFQQRMAAAVEQAWQRHRQCLEGRRRPVPLG
;
A
#
# COMPACT_ATOMS: atom_id res chain seq x y z
N VAL A 1 11.30 1.32 9.07
CA VAL A 1 11.71 1.23 7.65
C VAL A 1 10.46 1.25 6.78
N HIS A 2 10.39 2.18 5.82
CA HIS A 2 9.29 2.23 4.87
C HIS A 2 9.48 1.19 3.75
N THR A 3 10.66 1.15 3.14
CA THR A 3 11.00 0.14 2.13
C THR A 3 12.49 0.25 1.72
N PRO A 4 13.17 -0.82 1.33
CA PRO A 4 14.39 -0.75 0.53
C PRO A 4 14.15 0.01 -0.78
N VAL A 5 15.14 0.77 -1.25
CA VAL A 5 15.00 1.71 -2.38
C VAL A 5 14.46 1.02 -3.64
N ARG A 6 13.17 1.24 -3.98
CA ARG A 6 12.48 0.50 -5.06
C ARG A 6 13.14 0.68 -6.43
N TYR A 7 13.51 1.90 -6.79
CA TYR A 7 14.10 2.19 -8.11
C TYR A 7 15.53 1.66 -8.26
N ALA A 8 16.20 1.32 -7.16
CA ALA A 8 17.50 0.67 -7.22
C ALA A 8 17.38 -0.87 -7.29
N TRP A 9 16.32 -1.45 -6.72
CA TRP A 9 16.13 -2.90 -6.63
C TRP A 9 15.14 -3.43 -7.67
N ASP A 10 13.92 -3.69 -7.27
CA ASP A 10 12.93 -4.43 -8.06
C ASP A 10 12.25 -3.62 -9.16
N GLN A 11 12.23 -2.29 -9.06
CA GLN A 11 11.62 -1.43 -10.08
C GLN A 11 12.64 -0.75 -11.01
N MET A 12 13.93 -1.08 -10.91
CA MET A 12 15.00 -0.46 -11.71
C MET A 12 14.68 -0.46 -13.22
N HIS A 13 14.26 -1.60 -13.77
CA HIS A 13 13.96 -1.71 -15.20
C HIS A 13 12.77 -0.85 -15.64
N ALA A 14 11.76 -0.71 -14.80
CA ALA A 14 10.60 0.13 -15.07
C ALA A 14 10.98 1.63 -15.09
N TYR A 15 11.83 2.05 -14.14
CA TYR A 15 12.35 3.41 -14.09
C TYR A 15 13.30 3.72 -15.26
N LEU A 16 14.22 2.81 -15.60
CA LEU A 16 15.14 3.00 -16.72
C LEU A 16 14.42 3.15 -18.07
N ARG A 17 13.38 2.34 -18.33
CA ARG A 17 12.57 2.45 -19.55
C ARG A 17 11.90 3.81 -19.73
N ARG A 18 11.60 4.51 -18.63
CA ARG A 18 10.92 5.82 -18.62
C ARG A 18 11.88 6.98 -18.43
N SER A 19 13.16 6.72 -18.19
CA SER A 19 14.17 7.76 -18.00
C SER A 19 14.61 8.34 -19.33
N ALA A 20 14.39 9.63 -19.54
CA ALA A 20 14.87 10.34 -20.72
C ALA A 20 16.41 10.29 -20.85
N LEU A 21 17.14 10.25 -19.72
CA LEU A 21 18.60 10.12 -19.70
C LEU A 21 19.04 8.72 -20.16
N ALA A 22 18.33 7.66 -19.74
CA ALA A 22 18.62 6.30 -20.18
C ALA A 22 18.38 6.12 -21.68
N GLN A 23 17.33 6.76 -22.22
CA GLN A 23 17.01 6.78 -23.66
C GLN A 23 18.07 7.55 -24.47
N ARG A 24 18.76 8.52 -23.88
CA ARG A 24 19.88 9.27 -24.51
C ARG A 24 21.23 8.53 -24.42
N GLY A 25 21.26 7.23 -24.19
CA GLY A 25 22.51 6.43 -24.15
C GLY A 25 23.20 6.37 -22.77
N LEU A 26 22.76 7.12 -21.78
CA LEU A 26 23.35 7.14 -20.43
C LEU A 26 22.92 5.96 -19.54
N GLY A 27 22.23 4.98 -20.08
CA GLY A 27 21.69 3.85 -19.32
C GLY A 27 22.75 3.01 -18.57
N ALA A 28 23.98 2.92 -19.10
CA ALA A 28 25.09 2.21 -18.44
C ALA A 28 25.56 2.97 -17.19
N LEU A 29 25.73 4.31 -17.31
CA LEU A 29 26.12 5.16 -16.18
C LEU A 29 25.08 5.14 -15.07
N ILE A 30 23.78 5.22 -15.43
CA ILE A 30 22.69 5.15 -14.44
C ILE A 30 22.71 3.78 -13.73
N ARG A 31 22.90 2.66 -14.45
CA ARG A 31 23.00 1.33 -13.83
C ARG A 31 24.19 1.23 -12.88
N TRP A 32 25.34 1.82 -13.25
CA TRP A 32 26.52 1.90 -12.41
C TRP A 32 26.25 2.68 -11.12
N GLN A 33 25.63 3.85 -11.20
CA GLN A 33 25.21 4.63 -10.03
C GLN A 33 24.22 3.88 -9.14
N LEU A 34 23.24 3.20 -9.74
CA LEU A 34 22.29 2.39 -8.98
C LEU A 34 22.95 1.18 -8.31
N HIS A 35 24.05 0.66 -8.91
CA HIS A 35 24.83 -0.41 -8.26
C HIS A 35 25.52 0.11 -6.99
N HIS A 36 26.15 1.28 -7.04
CA HIS A 36 26.75 1.89 -5.84
C HIS A 36 25.67 2.24 -4.79
N LEU A 37 24.51 2.74 -5.22
CA LEU A 37 23.40 3.01 -4.32
C LEU A 37 22.92 1.73 -3.61
N ARG A 38 22.84 0.59 -4.32
CA ARG A 38 22.50 -0.70 -3.68
C ARG A 38 23.53 -1.13 -2.63
N GLN A 39 24.82 -0.98 -2.94
CA GLN A 39 25.88 -1.27 -1.96
C GLN A 39 25.76 -0.39 -0.71
N TRP A 40 25.55 0.91 -0.90
CA TRP A 40 25.33 1.83 0.21
C TRP A 40 24.05 1.47 1.00
N ASP A 41 22.96 1.14 0.33
CA ASP A 41 21.67 0.75 0.93
C ASP A 41 21.85 -0.48 1.84
N VAL A 42 22.57 -1.52 1.36
CA VAL A 42 22.88 -2.72 2.15
C VAL A 42 23.78 -2.37 3.33
N LEU A 43 24.86 -1.63 3.12
CA LEU A 43 25.83 -1.29 4.18
C LEU A 43 25.18 -0.40 5.25
N SER A 44 24.37 0.57 4.86
CA SER A 44 23.67 1.44 5.81
C SER A 44 22.65 0.67 6.64
N ALA A 45 22.02 -0.35 6.06
CA ALA A 45 21.06 -1.21 6.73
C ALA A 45 21.70 -2.15 7.79
N GLN A 46 23.03 -2.32 7.78
CA GLN A 46 23.74 -3.10 8.80
C GLN A 46 23.98 -2.31 10.10
N ARG A 47 23.89 -0.98 10.07
CA ARG A 47 24.21 -0.12 11.24
C ARG A 47 23.21 -0.21 12.39
N PRO A 48 21.86 -0.22 12.15
CA PRO A 48 20.90 -0.35 13.24
C PRO A 48 20.92 -1.75 13.83
N ASP A 49 20.86 -1.87 15.15
CA ASP A 49 20.75 -3.17 15.83
C ASP A 49 19.42 -3.87 15.51
N GLN A 50 18.33 -3.12 15.46
CA GLN A 50 16.97 -3.62 15.20
C GLN A 50 16.32 -2.88 14.03
N LEU A 51 15.61 -3.63 13.18
CA LEU A 51 14.79 -3.07 12.10
C LEU A 51 13.32 -3.32 12.38
N ILE A 52 12.49 -2.30 12.16
CA ILE A 52 11.03 -2.39 12.22
C ILE A 52 10.50 -2.02 10.82
N ALA A 53 9.73 -2.93 10.22
CA ALA A 53 9.09 -2.76 8.92
C ALA A 53 7.64 -2.31 9.09
N ASN A 54 7.13 -1.54 8.13
CA ASN A 54 5.73 -1.09 8.11
C ASN A 54 4.73 -2.15 7.65
N SER A 55 5.21 -3.29 7.10
CA SER A 55 4.38 -4.40 6.64
C SER A 55 5.18 -5.70 6.54
N ARG A 56 4.49 -6.83 6.45
CA ARG A 56 5.12 -8.13 6.13
C ARG A 56 5.79 -8.11 4.76
N PHE A 57 5.20 -7.40 3.80
CA PHE A 57 5.80 -7.22 2.49
C PHE A 57 7.14 -6.48 2.58
N THR A 58 7.22 -5.38 3.32
CA THR A 58 8.48 -4.64 3.54
C THR A 58 9.49 -5.48 4.32
N ALA A 59 9.06 -6.24 5.34
CA ALA A 59 9.94 -7.15 6.06
C ALA A 59 10.54 -8.23 5.14
N ALA A 60 9.75 -8.79 4.22
CA ALA A 60 10.24 -9.73 3.22
C ALA A 60 11.25 -9.09 2.25
N ARG A 61 11.04 -7.82 1.86
CA ARG A 61 11.99 -7.05 1.04
C ARG A 61 13.29 -6.77 1.79
N ILE A 62 13.22 -6.39 3.07
CA ILE A 62 14.40 -6.21 3.94
C ILE A 62 15.20 -7.51 3.99
N ARG A 63 14.55 -8.64 4.20
CA ARG A 63 15.22 -9.94 4.20
C ARG A 63 15.87 -10.26 2.84
N ARG A 64 15.15 -9.99 1.74
CA ARG A 64 15.62 -10.29 0.38
C ARG A 64 16.81 -9.43 -0.04
N PHE A 65 16.78 -8.13 0.24
CA PHE A 65 17.75 -7.18 -0.32
C PHE A 65 18.87 -6.82 0.64
N TRP A 66 18.62 -6.84 1.97
CA TRP A 66 19.58 -6.48 2.98
C TRP A 66 20.11 -7.68 3.81
N GLY A 67 19.52 -8.86 3.62
CA GLY A 67 19.85 -10.05 4.39
C GLY A 67 19.50 -9.93 5.88
N ARG A 68 18.66 -8.94 6.28
CA ARG A 68 18.29 -8.63 7.66
C ARG A 68 16.87 -9.07 7.97
N GLN A 69 16.61 -9.38 9.24
CA GLN A 69 15.24 -9.56 9.74
C GLN A 69 14.69 -8.23 10.27
N ALA A 70 13.38 -8.05 10.20
CA ALA A 70 12.66 -6.92 10.77
C ALA A 70 11.39 -7.41 11.46
N SER A 71 11.07 -6.86 12.63
CA SER A 71 9.75 -6.96 13.22
C SER A 71 8.76 -6.09 12.44
N VAL A 72 7.45 -6.42 12.51
CA VAL A 72 6.44 -5.64 11.79
C VAL A 72 5.62 -4.82 12.76
N VAL A 73 5.58 -3.50 12.54
CA VAL A 73 4.64 -2.58 13.18
C VAL A 73 4.00 -1.76 12.09
N HIS A 74 2.70 -1.98 11.87
CA HIS A 74 1.95 -1.26 10.85
C HIS A 74 1.84 0.22 11.20
N PRO A 75 1.93 1.15 10.21
CA PRO A 75 1.85 2.59 10.46
C PRO A 75 0.46 3.00 10.93
N PRO A 76 0.36 4.13 11.66
CA PRO A 76 -0.91 4.62 12.16
C PRO A 76 -1.75 5.24 11.05
N VAL A 77 -3.07 5.09 11.18
CA VAL A 77 -4.08 5.78 10.37
C VAL A 77 -5.06 6.46 11.30
N ALA A 78 -5.32 7.75 11.09
CA ALA A 78 -6.24 8.55 11.90
C ALA A 78 -7.70 8.16 11.57
N VAL A 79 -8.11 6.98 12.05
CA VAL A 79 -9.40 6.36 11.71
C VAL A 79 -10.60 7.19 12.19
N GLU A 80 -10.45 7.95 13.27
CA GLU A 80 -11.47 8.84 13.85
C GLU A 80 -11.88 10.01 12.95
N ARG A 81 -11.06 10.33 11.92
CA ARG A 81 -11.36 11.39 10.94
C ARG A 81 -12.50 11.07 10.01
N PHE A 82 -12.91 9.79 9.90
CA PHE A 82 -13.83 9.30 8.89
C PHE A 82 -15.19 8.95 9.48
N HIS A 83 -16.25 9.36 8.77
CA HIS A 83 -17.62 8.92 9.02
C HIS A 83 -17.87 7.66 8.18
N TRP A 84 -18.39 6.61 8.79
CA TRP A 84 -18.54 5.29 8.15
C TRP A 84 -19.99 4.83 7.98
N ASP A 85 -20.92 5.51 8.64
CA ASP A 85 -22.34 5.17 8.74
C ASP A 85 -23.22 5.84 7.65
N GLN A 86 -22.58 6.39 6.62
CA GLN A 86 -23.28 7.08 5.54
C GLN A 86 -23.85 6.11 4.48
N PRO A 87 -25.00 6.43 3.86
CA PRO A 87 -25.47 5.69 2.68
C PRO A 87 -24.44 5.72 1.56
N ARG A 88 -24.30 4.59 0.84
CA ARG A 88 -23.31 4.47 -0.23
C ARG A 88 -23.93 4.77 -1.59
N ASP A 89 -23.21 5.55 -2.37
CA ASP A 89 -23.49 5.85 -3.76
C ASP A 89 -23.04 4.68 -4.66
N ASP A 90 -23.56 4.64 -5.89
CA ASP A 90 -23.17 3.63 -6.88
C ASP A 90 -21.85 3.94 -7.60
N VAL A 91 -21.00 4.78 -7.01
CA VAL A 91 -19.76 5.29 -7.61
C VAL A 91 -18.54 4.67 -6.94
N TYR A 92 -17.61 4.17 -7.74
CA TYR A 92 -16.32 3.70 -7.28
C TYR A 92 -15.32 4.85 -7.10
N LEU A 93 -14.36 4.68 -6.19
CA LEU A 93 -13.35 5.69 -5.90
C LEU A 93 -11.94 5.15 -6.07
N CYS A 94 -11.08 5.87 -6.80
CA CYS A 94 -9.64 5.69 -6.80
C CYS A 94 -8.97 6.97 -6.28
N LEU A 95 -8.25 6.88 -5.16
CA LEU A 95 -7.59 8.02 -4.51
C LEU A 95 -6.10 7.73 -4.38
N CYS A 96 -5.25 8.45 -5.12
CA CYS A 96 -3.80 8.37 -4.97
C CYS A 96 -3.08 9.46 -5.76
N ARG A 97 -1.77 9.60 -5.53
CA ARG A 97 -0.92 10.39 -6.41
C ARG A 97 -0.84 9.74 -7.80
N LEU A 98 -1.07 10.50 -8.87
CA LEU A 98 -1.10 10.00 -10.24
C LEU A 98 0.31 9.83 -10.81
N VAL A 99 0.97 8.75 -10.38
CA VAL A 99 2.33 8.36 -10.81
C VAL A 99 2.32 6.94 -11.40
N PRO A 100 3.25 6.61 -12.30
CA PRO A 100 3.22 5.37 -13.07
C PRO A 100 3.08 4.08 -12.27
N TYR A 101 3.75 3.97 -11.12
CA TYR A 101 3.74 2.73 -10.33
C TYR A 101 2.44 2.48 -9.56
N LYS A 102 1.58 3.49 -9.43
CA LYS A 102 0.24 3.37 -8.83
C LYS A 102 -0.76 2.70 -9.78
N ARG A 103 -0.41 2.57 -11.07
CA ARG A 103 -1.17 1.84 -12.10
C ARG A 103 -2.63 2.29 -12.21
N VAL A 104 -2.89 3.60 -12.09
CA VAL A 104 -4.22 4.18 -12.31
C VAL A 104 -4.68 3.97 -13.76
N ASP A 105 -3.75 3.78 -14.69
CA ASP A 105 -4.02 3.38 -16.07
C ASP A 105 -4.84 2.07 -16.16
N LEU A 106 -4.51 1.07 -15.33
CA LEU A 106 -5.28 -0.18 -15.27
C LEU A 106 -6.70 0.03 -14.72
N VAL A 107 -6.82 0.94 -13.74
CA VAL A 107 -8.13 1.27 -13.16
C VAL A 107 -9.00 1.96 -14.20
N VAL A 108 -8.50 2.99 -14.86
CA VAL A 108 -9.22 3.72 -15.93
C VAL A 108 -9.63 2.77 -17.06
N ASP A 109 -8.71 1.90 -17.55
CA ASP A 109 -9.02 0.94 -18.61
C ASP A 109 -10.11 -0.06 -18.19
N ALA A 110 -10.07 -0.57 -16.96
CA ALA A 110 -11.07 -1.49 -16.45
C ALA A 110 -12.47 -0.85 -16.36
N PHE A 111 -12.54 0.40 -15.89
CA PHE A 111 -13.81 1.12 -15.78
C PHE A 111 -14.36 1.58 -17.14
N ASN A 112 -13.49 1.88 -18.10
CA ASN A 112 -13.93 2.10 -19.49
C ASN A 112 -14.57 0.83 -20.09
N ARG A 113 -14.06 -0.36 -19.77
CA ARG A 113 -14.59 -1.64 -20.28
C ARG A 113 -15.88 -2.06 -19.60
N THR A 114 -15.97 -1.86 -18.29
CA THR A 114 -17.16 -2.25 -17.53
C THR A 114 -18.29 -1.23 -17.60
N GLY A 115 -17.99 0.02 -17.96
CA GLY A 115 -18.95 1.13 -17.93
C GLY A 115 -19.41 1.56 -16.53
N LEU A 116 -18.83 0.98 -15.48
CA LEU A 116 -19.14 1.35 -14.10
C LEU A 116 -18.64 2.77 -13.78
N PRO A 117 -19.36 3.56 -12.95
CA PRO A 117 -18.98 4.93 -12.64
C PRO A 117 -17.77 4.97 -11.69
N LEU A 118 -16.72 5.68 -12.10
CA LEU A 118 -15.48 5.87 -11.35
C LEU A 118 -15.16 7.34 -11.14
N VAL A 119 -14.85 7.70 -9.91
CA VAL A 119 -14.19 8.97 -9.56
C VAL A 119 -12.74 8.70 -9.23
N VAL A 120 -11.84 9.48 -9.85
CA VAL A 120 -10.40 9.47 -9.56
C VAL A 120 -10.02 10.79 -8.92
N ILE A 121 -9.53 10.74 -7.67
CA ILE A 121 -9.03 11.89 -6.93
C ILE A 121 -7.51 11.78 -6.79
N GLY A 122 -6.84 12.87 -7.12
CA GLY A 122 -5.39 12.97 -7.02
C GLY A 122 -4.77 13.77 -8.15
N ASP A 123 -3.48 14.03 -8.03
CA ASP A 123 -2.72 14.77 -9.04
C ASP A 123 -1.34 14.13 -9.24
N GLY A 124 -0.70 14.43 -10.36
CA GLY A 124 0.62 13.92 -10.70
C GLY A 124 0.93 13.94 -12.19
N PRO A 125 2.15 13.51 -12.57
CA PRO A 125 2.60 13.58 -13.97
C PRO A 125 1.77 12.75 -14.95
N GLU A 126 1.02 11.75 -14.49
CA GLU A 126 0.16 10.91 -15.34
C GLU A 126 -1.22 11.54 -15.62
N ARG A 127 -1.58 12.67 -14.98
CA ARG A 127 -2.92 13.25 -15.04
C ARG A 127 -3.42 13.50 -16.47
N ALA A 128 -2.62 14.17 -17.29
CA ALA A 128 -3.00 14.49 -18.67
C ALA A 128 -3.23 13.23 -19.51
N ARG A 129 -2.37 12.22 -19.36
CA ARG A 129 -2.49 10.94 -20.03
C ARG A 129 -3.75 10.18 -19.59
N LEU A 130 -4.01 10.13 -18.28
CA LEU A 130 -5.18 9.47 -17.73
C LEU A 130 -6.48 10.17 -18.13
N GLN A 131 -6.48 11.51 -18.19
CA GLN A 131 -7.62 12.29 -18.66
C GLN A 131 -7.94 11.98 -20.14
N ALA A 132 -6.91 11.85 -20.99
CA ALA A 132 -7.09 11.46 -22.39
C ALA A 132 -7.57 10.00 -22.57
N MET A 133 -7.30 9.12 -21.60
CA MET A 133 -7.77 7.74 -21.58
C MET A 133 -9.19 7.58 -21.05
N ALA A 134 -9.66 8.51 -20.22
CA ALA A 134 -10.93 8.42 -19.52
C ALA A 134 -12.11 8.45 -20.48
N GLY A 135 -12.95 7.43 -20.43
CA GLY A 135 -14.24 7.36 -21.11
C GLY A 135 -15.33 8.05 -20.29
N PRO A 136 -16.59 7.99 -20.75
CA PRO A 136 -17.70 8.72 -20.14
C PRO A 136 -18.05 8.30 -18.71
N SER A 137 -17.69 7.08 -18.31
CA SER A 137 -17.92 6.56 -16.95
C SER A 137 -16.83 6.98 -15.94
N VAL A 138 -15.73 7.59 -16.38
CA VAL A 138 -14.57 7.91 -15.55
C VAL A 138 -14.38 9.41 -15.41
N GLN A 139 -14.44 9.92 -14.19
CA GLN A 139 -14.23 11.33 -13.87
C GLN A 139 -12.96 11.55 -13.06
N LEU A 140 -12.02 12.36 -13.59
CA LEU A 140 -10.82 12.78 -12.86
C LEU A 140 -11.04 14.15 -12.24
N LEU A 141 -11.15 14.21 -10.90
CA LEU A 141 -11.40 15.46 -10.18
C LEU A 141 -10.14 16.27 -9.89
N GLY A 142 -8.94 15.68 -10.05
CA GLY A 142 -7.70 16.30 -9.61
C GLY A 142 -7.57 16.28 -8.09
N ARG A 143 -6.72 17.18 -7.54
CA ARG A 143 -6.57 17.30 -6.08
C ARG A 143 -7.82 17.92 -5.47
N ARG A 144 -8.27 17.40 -4.32
CA ARG A 144 -9.41 17.89 -3.55
C ARG A 144 -9.02 18.16 -2.10
N PRO A 145 -9.74 19.05 -1.39
CA PRO A 145 -9.59 19.25 0.05
C PRO A 145 -9.94 17.96 0.83
N ASP A 146 -9.33 17.80 2.00
CA ASP A 146 -9.52 16.61 2.85
C ASP A 146 -11.00 16.35 3.21
N ALA A 147 -11.78 17.40 3.45
CA ALA A 147 -13.21 17.26 3.74
C ALA A 147 -13.98 16.62 2.57
N GLU A 148 -13.67 17.01 1.33
CA GLU A 148 -14.28 16.43 0.13
C GLU A 148 -13.81 14.99 -0.09
N VAL A 149 -12.51 14.72 0.13
CA VAL A 149 -11.94 13.36 0.08
C VAL A 149 -12.64 12.45 1.09
N ASN A 150 -12.83 12.91 2.33
CA ASN A 150 -13.52 12.14 3.37
C ASN A 150 -14.99 11.87 2.99
N ALA A 151 -15.68 12.86 2.39
CA ALA A 151 -17.05 12.67 1.89
C ALA A 151 -17.12 11.63 0.77
N TRP A 152 -16.15 11.60 -0.16
CA TRP A 152 -16.09 10.57 -1.20
C TRP A 152 -15.80 9.18 -0.61
N LEU A 153 -14.87 9.05 0.33
CA LEU A 153 -14.55 7.79 1.00
C LEU A 153 -15.74 7.22 1.76
N SER A 154 -16.52 8.08 2.46
CA SER A 154 -17.68 7.63 3.25
C SER A 154 -18.87 7.20 2.41
N ARG A 155 -18.95 7.58 1.12
CA ARG A 155 -20.09 7.31 0.27
C ARG A 155 -19.80 6.43 -0.94
N CYS A 156 -18.55 6.22 -1.34
CA CYS A 156 -18.23 5.39 -2.50
C CYS A 156 -18.71 3.93 -2.30
N ARG A 157 -19.12 3.27 -3.39
CA ARG A 157 -19.47 1.83 -3.40
C ARG A 157 -18.33 0.96 -2.94
N ALA A 158 -17.14 1.21 -3.48
CA ALA A 158 -15.89 0.60 -3.06
C ALA A 158 -14.70 1.48 -3.45
N TYR A 159 -13.62 1.36 -2.69
CA TYR A 159 -12.33 1.93 -3.02
C TYR A 159 -11.56 0.97 -3.93
N VAL A 160 -11.05 1.44 -5.08
CA VAL A 160 -10.35 0.60 -6.07
C VAL A 160 -8.89 1.00 -6.19
N TYR A 161 -7.99 0.02 -6.12
CA TYR A 161 -6.57 0.26 -6.18
C TYR A 161 -5.77 -0.86 -6.88
N ALA A 162 -5.02 -0.52 -7.93
CA ALA A 162 -4.25 -1.47 -8.73
C ALA A 162 -2.72 -1.39 -8.53
N GLY A 163 -2.23 -0.45 -7.71
CA GLY A 163 -0.81 -0.28 -7.43
C GLY A 163 -0.25 -1.30 -6.45
N LEU A 164 1.07 -1.56 -6.54
CA LEU A 164 1.79 -2.33 -5.54
C LEU A 164 2.26 -1.40 -4.41
N GLU A 165 1.68 -1.53 -3.23
CA GLU A 165 2.01 -0.73 -2.04
C GLU A 165 2.93 -1.45 -1.07
N ASP A 166 3.66 -0.68 -0.29
CA ASP A 166 4.42 -1.22 0.85
C ASP A 166 3.52 -1.48 2.06
N PHE A 167 2.50 -0.65 2.28
CA PHE A 167 1.46 -0.83 3.30
C PHE A 167 0.07 -0.53 2.75
N GLY A 168 -0.15 0.71 2.27
CA GLY A 168 -1.43 1.16 1.74
C GLY A 168 -2.26 1.90 2.80
N ILE A 169 -1.89 3.16 3.10
CA ILE A 169 -2.67 4.01 4.04
C ILE A 169 -4.06 4.29 3.48
N ALA A 170 -4.18 4.72 2.22
CA ALA A 170 -5.47 5.08 1.62
C ALA A 170 -6.50 3.92 1.59
N PRO A 171 -6.15 2.65 1.33
CA PRO A 171 -7.05 1.52 1.55
C PRO A 171 -7.55 1.39 2.99
N VAL A 172 -6.71 1.66 3.99
CA VAL A 172 -7.13 1.64 5.41
C VAL A 172 -8.04 2.83 5.72
N GLU A 173 -7.76 4.02 5.18
CA GLU A 173 -8.65 5.19 5.28
C GLU A 173 -10.02 4.90 4.65
N ALA A 174 -10.06 4.20 3.52
CA ALA A 174 -11.30 3.77 2.89
C ALA A 174 -12.11 2.83 3.80
N MET A 175 -11.45 1.83 4.41
CA MET A 175 -12.10 0.95 5.39
C MET A 175 -12.53 1.72 6.65
N ALA A 176 -11.75 2.69 7.13
CA ALA A 176 -12.13 3.56 8.24
C ALA A 176 -13.39 4.38 7.94
N ALA A 177 -13.58 4.76 6.67
CA ALA A 177 -14.80 5.38 6.15
C ALA A 177 -15.91 4.36 5.78
N GLY A 178 -15.74 3.09 6.15
CA GLY A 178 -16.69 2.01 5.91
C GLY A 178 -16.69 1.47 4.47
N ALA A 179 -15.80 1.92 3.56
CA ALA A 179 -15.76 1.46 2.17
C ALA A 179 -14.98 0.14 2.03
N PRO A 180 -15.53 -0.88 1.37
CA PRO A 180 -14.78 -2.07 1.02
C PRO A 180 -13.70 -1.74 -0.01
N VAL A 181 -12.63 -2.55 -0.02
CA VAL A 181 -11.49 -2.34 -0.91
C VAL A 181 -11.44 -3.41 -2.00
N ILE A 182 -11.36 -2.98 -3.27
CA ILE A 182 -11.02 -3.86 -4.40
C ILE A 182 -9.58 -3.53 -4.80
N GLY A 183 -8.65 -4.46 -4.56
CA GLY A 183 -7.23 -4.17 -4.72
C GLY A 183 -6.38 -5.31 -5.23
N LEU A 184 -5.15 -4.97 -5.62
CA LEU A 184 -4.15 -5.97 -6.01
C LEU A 184 -3.77 -6.84 -4.79
N GLY A 185 -3.92 -8.15 -4.91
CA GLY A 185 -3.58 -9.14 -3.87
C GLY A 185 -2.08 -9.35 -3.69
N GLN A 186 -1.30 -8.26 -3.72
CA GLN A 186 0.15 -8.25 -3.56
C GLN A 186 0.59 -7.04 -2.74
N GLY A 187 1.77 -7.13 -2.14
CA GLY A 187 2.32 -6.04 -1.35
C GLY A 187 1.62 -5.88 0.00
N GLY A 188 1.55 -4.65 0.49
CA GLY A 188 0.99 -4.32 1.80
C GLY A 188 -0.53 -4.49 1.89
N LEU A 189 -1.25 -4.53 0.77
CA LEU A 189 -2.69 -4.77 0.79
C LEU A 189 -3.05 -6.16 1.34
N VAL A 190 -2.16 -7.14 1.21
CA VAL A 190 -2.34 -8.46 1.82
C VAL A 190 -2.32 -8.42 3.36
N ASP A 191 -1.68 -7.40 3.93
CA ASP A 191 -1.68 -7.17 5.38
C ASP A 191 -2.91 -6.42 5.87
N THR A 192 -3.48 -5.55 5.02
CA THR A 192 -4.52 -4.59 5.41
C THR A 192 -5.92 -5.03 5.01
N VAL A 193 -6.08 -5.78 3.90
CA VAL A 193 -7.37 -6.19 3.36
C VAL A 193 -7.61 -7.67 3.60
N ARG A 194 -8.73 -8.01 4.22
CA ARG A 194 -9.21 -9.38 4.39
C ARG A 194 -10.07 -9.75 3.19
N CYS A 195 -9.52 -10.60 2.31
CA CYS A 195 -10.18 -10.95 1.06
C CYS A 195 -11.41 -11.86 1.31
N VAL A 196 -12.55 -11.50 0.76
CA VAL A 196 -13.79 -12.32 0.86
C VAL A 196 -13.59 -13.74 0.33
N ARG A 197 -12.75 -13.92 -0.68
CA ARG A 197 -12.44 -15.25 -1.26
C ARG A 197 -11.59 -16.14 -0.36
N SER A 198 -10.99 -15.60 0.72
CA SER A 198 -10.17 -16.41 1.65
C SER A 198 -10.99 -17.17 2.70
N GLY A 199 -12.30 -17.03 2.71
CA GLY A 199 -13.17 -17.65 3.71
C GLY A 199 -12.98 -17.09 5.13
N CYS A 200 -12.36 -15.91 5.27
CA CYS A 200 -12.16 -15.29 6.58
C CYS A 200 -13.49 -14.77 7.15
N GLN A 201 -13.63 -14.85 8.47
CA GLN A 201 -14.72 -14.15 9.16
C GLN A 201 -14.52 -12.62 9.02
N GLN A 202 -15.55 -11.85 8.75
CA GLN A 202 -15.50 -10.39 8.57
C GLN A 202 -14.50 -9.96 7.45
N PRO A 203 -14.76 -10.27 6.19
CA PRO A 203 -13.96 -9.79 5.08
C PRO A 203 -14.06 -8.27 4.94
N THR A 204 -13.04 -7.63 4.35
CA THR A 204 -13.00 -6.17 4.15
C THR A 204 -12.82 -5.77 2.69
N GLY A 205 -12.76 -6.73 1.79
CA GLY A 205 -12.62 -6.42 0.38
C GLY A 205 -12.41 -7.63 -0.50
N LEU A 206 -12.14 -7.35 -1.76
CA LEU A 206 -11.86 -8.33 -2.79
C LEU A 206 -10.46 -8.08 -3.38
N LEU A 207 -9.59 -9.07 -3.33
CA LEU A 207 -8.25 -8.97 -3.89
C LEU A 207 -8.16 -9.74 -5.22
N PHE A 208 -7.66 -9.06 -6.28
CA PHE A 208 -7.38 -9.69 -7.57
C PHE A 208 -5.89 -10.10 -7.67
N PRO A 209 -5.57 -11.25 -8.31
CA PRO A 209 -4.25 -11.89 -8.16
C PRO A 209 -3.14 -11.27 -9.02
N GLN A 210 -3.47 -10.66 -10.15
CA GLN A 210 -2.50 -10.18 -11.14
C GLN A 210 -2.72 -8.71 -11.48
N GLN A 211 -1.64 -7.93 -11.61
CA GLN A 211 -1.69 -6.51 -11.96
C GLN A 211 -2.00 -6.31 -13.45
N THR A 212 -3.16 -6.78 -13.88
CA THR A 212 -3.67 -6.68 -15.26
C THR A 212 -5.07 -6.09 -15.29
N CYS A 213 -5.44 -5.44 -16.38
CA CYS A 213 -6.79 -4.92 -16.58
C CYS A 213 -7.83 -6.05 -16.53
N ALA A 214 -7.56 -7.19 -17.18
CA ALA A 214 -8.47 -8.33 -17.19
C ALA A 214 -8.78 -8.87 -15.79
N ALA A 215 -7.75 -8.98 -14.91
CA ALA A 215 -7.96 -9.43 -13.54
C ALA A 215 -8.79 -8.43 -12.71
N LEU A 216 -8.63 -7.13 -12.94
CA LEU A 216 -9.44 -6.10 -12.29
C LEU A 216 -10.87 -6.09 -12.82
N VAL A 217 -11.07 -6.21 -14.14
CA VAL A 217 -12.42 -6.33 -14.74
C VAL A 217 -13.16 -7.52 -14.13
N GLN A 218 -12.54 -8.70 -14.09
CA GLN A 218 -13.14 -9.88 -13.48
C GLN A 218 -13.50 -9.68 -12.00
N ALA A 219 -12.65 -8.94 -11.25
CA ALA A 219 -12.94 -8.64 -9.85
C ALA A 219 -14.13 -7.67 -9.71
N LEU A 220 -14.26 -6.68 -10.60
CA LEU A 220 -15.40 -5.76 -10.62
C LEU A 220 -16.69 -6.49 -11.00
N GLU A 221 -16.65 -7.35 -12.02
CA GLU A 221 -17.79 -8.18 -12.43
C GLU A 221 -18.25 -9.11 -11.31
N ASP A 222 -17.30 -9.80 -10.63
CA ASP A 222 -17.64 -10.65 -9.49
C ASP A 222 -18.23 -9.84 -8.33
N PHE A 223 -17.70 -8.64 -8.07
CA PHE A 223 -18.18 -7.76 -7.02
C PHE A 223 -19.62 -7.31 -7.27
N GLU A 224 -19.96 -6.93 -8.51
CA GLU A 224 -21.30 -6.52 -8.91
C GLU A 224 -22.27 -7.72 -9.00
N ALA A 225 -21.91 -8.79 -9.71
CA ALA A 225 -22.77 -9.94 -9.94
C ALA A 225 -23.20 -10.63 -8.63
N LYS A 226 -22.27 -10.72 -7.66
CA LYS A 226 -22.52 -11.32 -6.36
C LYS A 226 -23.02 -10.32 -5.31
N ARG A 227 -23.11 -9.04 -5.67
CA ARG A 227 -23.45 -7.94 -4.74
C ARG A 227 -22.64 -8.00 -3.45
N LEU A 228 -21.32 -8.16 -3.59
CA LEU A 228 -20.42 -8.43 -2.45
C LEU A 228 -20.44 -7.32 -1.38
N TRP A 229 -20.91 -6.12 -1.68
CA TRP A 229 -21.10 -5.07 -0.67
C TRP A 229 -22.07 -5.46 0.45
N HIS A 230 -22.98 -6.41 0.23
CA HIS A 230 -23.84 -6.94 1.29
C HIS A 230 -23.09 -7.84 2.28
N GLU A 231 -22.01 -8.48 1.83
CA GLU A 231 -21.11 -9.29 2.67
C GLU A 231 -20.00 -8.45 3.35
N LEU A 232 -19.91 -7.17 2.99
CA LEU A 232 -18.86 -6.24 3.39
C LEU A 232 -19.44 -5.01 4.11
N PRO A 233 -20.12 -5.17 5.26
CA PRO A 233 -20.81 -4.08 5.94
C PRO A 233 -19.83 -2.99 6.40
N ALA A 234 -20.29 -1.74 6.39
CA ALA A 234 -19.48 -0.57 6.74
C ALA A 234 -18.92 -0.65 8.16
N GLU A 235 -19.70 -1.14 9.12
CA GLU A 235 -19.26 -1.35 10.49
C GLU A 235 -18.08 -2.32 10.58
N GLY A 236 -18.11 -3.45 9.86
CA GLY A 236 -17.01 -4.41 9.81
C GLY A 236 -15.73 -3.83 9.22
N GLN A 237 -15.86 -2.93 8.21
CA GLN A 237 -14.74 -2.18 7.65
C GLN A 237 -14.11 -1.30 8.71
N ARG A 238 -14.93 -0.52 9.42
CA ARG A 238 -14.49 0.38 10.50
C ARG A 238 -13.80 -0.36 11.62
N GLN A 239 -14.43 -1.41 12.15
CA GLN A 239 -13.85 -2.23 13.23
C GLN A 239 -12.49 -2.82 12.86
N TRP A 240 -12.34 -3.26 11.60
CA TRP A 240 -11.05 -3.75 11.13
C TRP A 240 -10.01 -2.63 11.02
N ALA A 241 -10.37 -1.46 10.51
CA ALA A 241 -9.48 -0.30 10.37
C ALA A 241 -8.96 0.22 11.73
N GLU A 242 -9.72 0.10 12.81
CA GLU A 242 -9.32 0.49 14.17
C GLU A 242 -8.05 -0.22 14.66
N ARG A 243 -7.72 -1.38 14.09
CA ARG A 243 -6.45 -2.07 14.39
C ARG A 243 -5.20 -1.30 13.98
N PHE A 244 -5.38 -0.26 13.16
CA PHE A 244 -4.34 0.64 12.67
C PHE A 244 -4.43 2.04 13.30
N ALA A 245 -5.22 2.21 14.36
CA ALA A 245 -5.34 3.48 15.09
C ALA A 245 -4.00 3.92 15.69
N PRO A 246 -3.78 5.25 15.85
CA PRO A 246 -2.53 5.80 16.36
C PRO A 246 -2.12 5.24 17.72
N GLU A 247 -3.08 5.03 18.63
CA GLU A 247 -2.86 4.53 19.98
C GLU A 247 -2.25 3.12 19.95
N LEU A 248 -2.78 2.23 19.09
CA LEU A 248 -2.27 0.88 18.94
C LEU A 248 -0.88 0.86 18.27
N PHE A 249 -0.63 1.77 17.34
CA PHE A 249 0.70 1.95 16.78
C PHE A 249 1.70 2.36 17.87
N GLN A 250 1.37 3.36 18.69
CA GLN A 250 2.23 3.83 19.78
C GLN A 250 2.55 2.70 20.76
N GLN A 251 1.56 1.93 21.19
CA GLN A 251 1.75 0.79 22.08
C GLN A 251 2.67 -0.27 21.48
N ARG A 252 2.44 -0.66 20.22
CA ARG A 252 3.26 -1.67 19.51
C ARG A 252 4.68 -1.18 19.27
N MET A 253 4.84 0.10 18.93
CA MET A 253 6.15 0.71 18.72
C MET A 253 6.93 0.80 20.04
N ALA A 254 6.30 1.24 21.12
CA ALA A 254 6.92 1.28 22.46
C ALA A 254 7.37 -0.12 22.91
N ALA A 255 6.52 -1.13 22.74
CA ALA A 255 6.87 -2.51 23.06
C ALA A 255 8.06 -3.03 22.21
N ALA A 256 8.09 -2.70 20.92
CA ALA A 256 9.19 -3.10 20.03
C ALA A 256 10.51 -2.42 20.41
N VAL A 257 10.48 -1.14 20.79
CA VAL A 257 11.64 -0.39 21.26
C VAL A 257 12.16 -0.97 22.59
N GLU A 258 11.27 -1.23 23.55
CA GLU A 258 11.63 -1.81 24.86
C GLU A 258 12.27 -3.19 24.68
N GLN A 259 11.70 -4.05 23.84
CA GLN A 259 12.30 -5.36 23.53
C GLN A 259 13.70 -5.23 22.90
N ALA A 260 13.87 -4.26 22.00
CA ALA A 260 15.18 -4.01 21.37
C ALA A 260 16.19 -3.54 22.42
N TRP A 261 15.79 -2.64 23.31
CA TRP A 261 16.63 -2.13 24.39
C TRP A 261 17.04 -3.22 25.39
N GLN A 262 16.10 -4.07 25.80
CA GLN A 262 16.38 -5.19 26.71
C GLN A 262 17.40 -6.18 26.10
N ARG A 263 17.25 -6.54 24.81
CA ARG A 263 18.22 -7.39 24.10
C ARG A 263 19.61 -6.74 24.04
N HIS A 264 19.68 -5.45 23.76
CA HIS A 264 20.93 -4.70 23.73
C HIS A 264 21.63 -4.73 25.09
N ARG A 265 20.89 -4.46 26.19
CA ARG A 265 21.42 -4.56 27.55
C ARG A 265 21.98 -5.93 27.88
N GLN A 266 21.22 -6.99 27.57
CA GLN A 266 21.67 -8.38 27.78
C GLN A 266 22.97 -8.69 27.03
N CYS A 267 23.10 -8.21 25.78
CA CYS A 267 24.33 -8.35 25.01
C CYS A 267 25.52 -7.63 25.68
N LEU A 268 25.32 -6.44 26.23
CA LEU A 268 26.37 -5.70 26.94
C LEU A 268 26.81 -6.39 28.24
N GLU A 269 25.84 -6.91 29.02
CA GLU A 269 26.08 -7.63 30.26
C GLU A 269 26.79 -8.97 29.99
N GLY A 270 26.42 -9.70 28.93
CA GLY A 270 27.09 -10.93 28.52
C GLY A 270 28.56 -10.72 28.08
N ARG A 271 28.84 -9.58 27.45
CA ARG A 271 30.26 -9.21 27.07
C ARG A 271 31.13 -8.80 28.27
N ARG A 272 30.54 -8.42 29.40
CA ARG A 272 31.26 -8.05 30.63
C ARG A 272 31.59 -9.23 31.53
N ARG A 273 31.08 -10.44 31.23
CA ARG A 273 31.49 -11.64 31.98
C ARG A 273 32.92 -12.01 31.60
N PRO A 274 33.89 -12.08 32.56
CA PRO A 274 35.25 -12.53 32.26
C PRO A 274 35.18 -13.95 31.71
N VAL A 275 35.91 -14.20 30.65
CA VAL A 275 36.18 -15.58 30.19
C VAL A 275 36.94 -16.29 31.31
N PRO A 276 36.46 -17.42 31.86
CA PRO A 276 37.24 -18.17 32.83
C PRO A 276 38.54 -18.59 32.15
N LEU A 277 39.68 -18.11 32.68
CA LEU A 277 40.99 -18.59 32.30
C LEU A 277 41.06 -20.04 32.78
N GLY A 278 40.87 -20.99 31.84
CA GLY A 278 41.12 -22.41 32.07
C GLY A 278 42.61 -22.74 32.05
#